data_1fca94538c06449fdc24c9071cafb1a7
#
_entry.id   1fca94538c06449fdc24c9071cafb1a7
#
_cell.length_a   1.000
_cell.length_b   1.000
_cell.length_c   1.000
_cell.angle_alpha   90.00
_cell.angle_beta   90.00
_cell.angle_gamma   90.00
#
_symmetry.space_group_name_H-M   'P 1'
#
loop_
_entity.id
_entity.type
_entity.pdbx_description
1 polymer ?
#
loop_
_entity_poly.entity_id
_entity_poly.type
_entity_poly.pdbx_seq_one_letter_code
_entity_poly.pdbx_strand_id
1 'polypeptide(L)'
;MFVISLVIMAVLVAADQLIKLAVTNNLPLNGQPVEVIKFGSFKVFSLTHIRNSGAAWSMMSGKTWFLIGLPLVVLIAAVIYMYKIRKGSKLELVSLAMVLAGGIGNLIDRIRVKEVVDYIKFEPINFPIFNFADICIVIGGILF
;
A
#
# COMPACT_ATOMS: atom_id res chain seq x y z
N MET A 1 16.04 -3.71 -18.22
CA MET A 1 14.91 -3.08 -17.46
C MET A 1 14.26 -4.05 -16.48
N PHE A 2 13.98 -5.29 -16.82
CA PHE A 2 13.33 -6.26 -15.91
C PHE A 2 14.00 -6.37 -14.53
N VAL A 3 15.34 -6.54 -14.48
CA VAL A 3 16.08 -6.59 -13.19
C VAL A 3 15.93 -5.28 -12.40
N ILE A 4 15.98 -4.13 -13.08
CA ILE A 4 15.78 -2.82 -12.43
C ILE A 4 14.37 -2.73 -11.84
N SER A 5 13.35 -3.22 -12.54
CA SER A 5 11.96 -3.23 -12.01
C SER A 5 11.82 -4.13 -10.78
N LEU A 6 12.54 -5.26 -10.72
CA LEU A 6 12.58 -6.11 -9.52
C LEU A 6 13.26 -5.39 -8.34
N VAL A 7 14.34 -4.63 -8.61
CA VAL A 7 15.00 -3.83 -7.58
C VAL A 7 14.07 -2.71 -7.09
N ILE A 8 13.39 -1.99 -8.00
CA ILE A 8 12.39 -0.99 -7.64
C ILE A 8 11.30 -1.60 -6.75
N MET A 9 10.73 -2.74 -7.16
CA MET A 9 9.73 -3.47 -6.38
C MET A 9 10.24 -3.77 -4.96
N ALA A 10 11.45 -4.34 -4.84
CA ALA A 10 12.02 -4.68 -3.53
C ALA A 10 12.25 -3.44 -2.65
N VAL A 11 12.74 -2.34 -3.24
CA VAL A 11 12.94 -1.07 -2.52
C VAL A 11 11.63 -0.48 -2.04
N LEU A 12 10.58 -0.50 -2.88
CA LEU A 12 9.26 0.01 -2.50
C LEU A 12 8.60 -0.84 -1.39
N VAL A 13 8.74 -2.17 -1.44
CA VAL A 13 8.27 -3.05 -0.34
C VAL A 13 9.01 -2.75 0.95
N ALA A 14 10.34 -2.61 0.89
CA ALA A 14 11.14 -2.27 2.06
C ALA A 14 10.74 -0.90 2.64
N ALA A 15 10.55 0.11 1.78
CA ALA A 15 10.11 1.44 2.19
C ALA A 15 8.73 1.39 2.87
N ASP A 16 7.76 0.67 2.29
CA ASP A 16 6.43 0.49 2.89
C ASP A 16 6.52 -0.11 4.30
N GLN A 17 7.26 -1.19 4.47
CA GLN A 17 7.39 -1.88 5.75
C GLN A 17 8.14 -1.03 6.79
N LEU A 18 9.17 -0.27 6.38
CA LEU A 18 9.89 0.64 7.27
C LEU A 18 8.99 1.81 7.72
N ILE A 19 8.21 2.40 6.81
CA ILE A 19 7.28 3.47 7.17
C ILE A 19 6.21 2.94 8.13
N LYS A 20 5.62 1.78 7.87
CA LYS A 20 4.63 1.14 8.74
C LYS A 20 5.21 0.82 10.12
N LEU A 21 6.46 0.38 10.18
CA LEU A 21 7.16 0.16 11.44
C LEU A 21 7.35 1.47 12.21
N ALA A 22 7.79 2.54 11.52
CA ALA A 22 7.95 3.85 12.12
C ALA A 22 6.62 4.41 12.66
N VAL A 23 5.53 4.27 11.89
CA VAL A 23 4.18 4.65 12.33
C VAL A 23 3.77 3.88 13.58
N THR A 24 3.93 2.56 13.56
CA THR A 24 3.54 1.69 14.69
C THR A 24 4.32 2.01 15.96
N ASN A 25 5.58 2.41 15.84
CA ASN A 25 6.44 2.71 17.00
C ASN A 25 6.25 4.14 17.54
N ASN A 26 5.81 5.09 16.72
CA ASN A 26 5.79 6.51 17.11
C ASN A 26 4.38 7.10 17.24
N LEU A 27 3.37 6.47 16.67
CA LEU A 27 1.99 6.95 16.76
C LEU A 27 1.12 5.97 17.55
N PRO A 28 0.36 6.46 18.55
CA PRO A 28 -0.56 5.61 19.30
C PRO A 28 -1.68 5.09 18.40
N LEU A 29 -2.05 3.81 18.57
CA LEU A 29 -3.14 3.19 17.84
C LEU A 29 -4.45 3.93 18.14
N ASN A 30 -5.19 4.31 17.09
CA ASN A 30 -6.41 5.12 17.17
C ASN A 30 -6.22 6.46 17.92
N GLY A 31 -4.99 6.97 17.95
CA GLY A 31 -4.68 8.26 18.58
C GLY A 31 -5.16 9.45 17.75
N GLN A 32 -5.03 10.65 18.35
CA GLN A 32 -5.37 11.89 17.65
C GLN A 32 -4.47 12.07 16.42
N PRO A 33 -5.03 12.45 15.26
CA PRO A 33 -4.24 12.71 14.06
C PRO A 33 -3.22 13.84 14.28
N VAL A 34 -2.00 13.63 13.81
CA VAL A 34 -0.92 14.65 13.81
C VAL A 34 -0.99 15.38 12.48
N GLU A 35 -1.24 16.68 12.52
CA GLU A 35 -1.31 17.54 11.33
C GLU A 35 0.07 17.68 10.69
N VAL A 36 0.18 17.37 9.39
CA VAL A 36 1.45 17.42 8.65
C VAL A 36 1.42 18.54 7.61
N ILE A 37 0.34 18.64 6.85
CA ILE A 37 0.18 19.66 5.81
C ILE A 37 -1.10 20.43 6.10
N LYS A 38 -0.93 21.75 6.38
CA LYS A 38 -2.04 22.68 6.60
C LYS A 38 -1.71 24.07 6.06
N PHE A 39 -2.74 24.80 5.67
CA PHE A 39 -2.67 26.21 5.27
C PHE A 39 -3.61 27.02 6.17
N GLY A 40 -3.05 27.72 7.17
CA GLY A 40 -3.85 28.36 8.21
C GLY A 40 -4.67 27.32 9.00
N SER A 41 -5.98 27.48 9.02
CA SER A 41 -6.93 26.50 9.63
C SER A 41 -7.31 25.34 8.71
N PHE A 42 -6.97 25.39 7.42
CA PHE A 42 -7.30 24.35 6.44
C PHE A 42 -6.29 23.22 6.50
N LYS A 43 -6.74 22.07 6.97
CA LYS A 43 -5.93 20.84 7.06
C LYS A 43 -6.04 20.08 5.73
N VAL A 44 -4.90 19.61 5.22
CA VAL A 44 -4.83 18.82 3.98
C VAL A 44 -4.52 17.37 4.27
N PHE A 45 -3.41 17.11 4.98
CA PHE A 45 -3.01 15.77 5.38
C PHE A 45 -2.63 15.71 6.85
N SER A 46 -3.06 14.64 7.50
CA SER A 46 -2.64 14.27 8.85
C SER A 46 -2.13 12.84 8.87
N LEU A 47 -1.27 12.53 9.83
CA LEU A 47 -0.85 11.17 10.13
C LEU A 47 -1.62 10.65 11.32
N THR A 48 -2.02 9.40 11.23
CA THR A 48 -2.66 8.66 12.32
C THR A 48 -2.17 7.21 12.29
N HIS A 49 -2.61 6.38 13.22
CA HIS A 49 -2.31 4.95 13.20
C HIS A 49 -3.60 4.17 13.41
N ILE A 50 -4.06 3.51 12.37
CA ILE A 50 -5.20 2.60 12.45
C ILE A 50 -4.85 1.20 11.95
N ARG A 51 -5.61 0.21 12.37
CA ARG A 51 -5.55 -1.16 11.89
C ARG A 51 -6.78 -1.46 11.05
N ASN A 52 -6.57 -1.82 9.79
CA ASN A 52 -7.64 -2.12 8.84
C ASN A 52 -7.75 -3.63 8.65
N SER A 53 -8.82 -4.22 9.21
CA SER A 53 -9.12 -5.65 9.10
C SER A 53 -9.87 -6.04 7.81
N GLY A 54 -10.18 -5.07 6.96
CA GLY A 54 -10.91 -5.26 5.70
C GLY A 54 -10.11 -4.87 4.46
N ALA A 55 -10.84 -4.65 3.37
CA ALA A 55 -10.36 -3.95 2.18
C ALA A 55 -10.69 -2.44 2.28
N ALA A 56 -10.74 -1.72 1.15
CA ALA A 56 -11.18 -0.33 1.14
C ALA A 56 -12.53 -0.18 1.84
N TRP A 57 -12.69 0.89 2.62
CA TRP A 57 -13.87 1.13 3.47
C TRP A 57 -14.18 -0.01 4.47
N SER A 58 -13.15 -0.75 4.92
CA SER A 58 -13.31 -1.90 5.81
C SER A 58 -14.24 -2.99 5.27
N MET A 59 -14.44 -3.03 3.94
CA MET A 59 -15.22 -4.08 3.31
C MET A 59 -14.60 -5.44 3.57
N MET A 60 -15.45 -6.49 3.73
CA MET A 60 -15.04 -7.88 3.98
C MET A 60 -14.24 -8.06 5.27
N SER A 61 -14.38 -7.15 6.25
CA SER A 61 -13.79 -7.31 7.58
C SER A 61 -14.15 -8.69 8.16
N GLY A 62 -13.18 -9.36 8.77
CA GLY A 62 -13.33 -10.71 9.32
C GLY A 62 -13.15 -11.85 8.30
N LYS A 63 -13.10 -11.58 6.98
CA LYS A 63 -12.83 -12.59 5.94
C LYS A 63 -11.34 -12.65 5.59
N THR A 64 -10.50 -12.81 6.58
CA THR A 64 -9.02 -12.75 6.45
C THR A 64 -8.47 -13.72 5.40
N TRP A 65 -9.01 -14.95 5.32
CA TRP A 65 -8.59 -15.93 4.32
C TRP A 65 -8.81 -15.45 2.88
N PHE A 66 -9.91 -14.72 2.63
CA PHE A 66 -10.19 -14.15 1.32
C PHE A 66 -9.28 -12.95 1.03
N LEU A 67 -9.05 -12.09 2.04
CA LEU A 67 -8.18 -10.91 1.96
C LEU A 67 -6.68 -11.27 1.83
N ILE A 68 -6.31 -12.50 2.07
CA ILE A 68 -4.96 -13.04 1.83
C ILE A 68 -4.95 -13.84 0.51
N GLY A 69 -5.88 -14.77 0.34
CA GLY A 69 -5.87 -15.72 -0.76
C GLY A 69 -6.07 -15.09 -2.13
N LEU A 70 -7.05 -14.19 -2.27
CA LEU A 70 -7.31 -13.53 -3.56
C LEU A 70 -6.13 -12.63 -3.98
N PRO A 71 -5.62 -11.71 -3.13
CA PRO A 71 -4.43 -10.93 -3.48
C PRO A 71 -3.22 -11.80 -3.82
N LEU A 72 -3.00 -12.89 -3.10
CA LEU A 72 -1.88 -13.80 -3.39
C LEU A 72 -1.97 -14.37 -4.80
N VAL A 73 -3.15 -14.86 -5.22
CA VAL A 73 -3.36 -15.38 -6.58
C VAL A 73 -3.13 -14.28 -7.62
N VAL A 74 -3.66 -13.07 -7.39
CA VAL A 74 -3.48 -11.93 -8.30
C VAL A 74 -2.00 -11.54 -8.41
N LEU A 75 -1.28 -11.49 -7.29
CA LEU A 75 0.14 -11.16 -7.27
C LEU A 75 0.98 -12.21 -8.02
N ILE A 76 0.68 -13.51 -7.85
CA ILE A 76 1.35 -14.58 -8.60
C ILE A 76 1.10 -14.40 -10.10
N ALA A 77 -0.14 -14.18 -10.51
CA ALA A 77 -0.49 -13.94 -11.90
C ALA A 77 0.23 -12.71 -12.47
N ALA A 78 0.32 -11.63 -11.70
CA ALA A 78 1.00 -10.40 -12.10
C ALA A 78 2.53 -10.60 -12.22
N VAL A 79 3.15 -11.39 -11.36
CA VAL A 79 4.58 -11.76 -11.48
C VAL A 79 4.82 -12.59 -12.74
N ILE A 80 3.97 -13.56 -13.04
CA ILE A 80 4.05 -14.36 -14.27
C ILE A 80 3.89 -13.46 -15.49
N TYR A 81 2.94 -12.53 -15.47
CA TYR A 81 2.75 -11.55 -16.54
C TYR A 81 3.96 -10.63 -16.69
N MET A 82 4.50 -10.11 -15.61
CA MET A 82 5.72 -9.28 -15.61
C MET A 82 6.91 -10.01 -16.27
N TYR A 83 7.05 -11.31 -16.00
CA TYR A 83 8.09 -12.12 -16.65
C TYR A 83 7.83 -12.28 -18.16
N LYS A 84 6.57 -12.46 -18.60
CA LYS A 84 6.22 -12.55 -20.02
C LYS A 84 6.55 -11.25 -20.76
N ILE A 85 6.30 -10.08 -20.16
CA ILE A 85 6.57 -8.78 -20.76
C ILE A 85 7.97 -8.25 -20.48
N ARG A 86 8.91 -9.06 -19.95
CA ARG A 86 10.25 -8.62 -19.51
C ARG A 86 11.10 -7.92 -20.57
N LYS A 87 10.77 -8.08 -21.85
CA LYS A 87 11.40 -7.40 -23.01
C LYS A 87 10.56 -6.22 -23.52
N GLY A 88 9.43 -5.93 -22.91
CA GLY A 88 8.48 -4.90 -23.31
C GLY A 88 8.84 -3.50 -22.84
N SER A 89 7.83 -2.64 -22.75
CA SER A 89 7.95 -1.24 -22.36
C SER A 89 8.56 -1.07 -20.96
N LYS A 90 9.44 -0.07 -20.83
CA LYS A 90 10.02 0.30 -19.52
C LYS A 90 8.94 0.78 -18.56
N LEU A 91 7.98 1.53 -19.08
CA LEU A 91 6.86 2.07 -18.30
C LEU A 91 6.00 0.95 -17.74
N GLU A 92 5.59 -0.01 -18.60
CA GLU A 92 4.80 -1.18 -18.15
C GLU A 92 5.50 -1.99 -17.06
N LEU A 93 6.81 -2.21 -17.19
CA LEU A 93 7.57 -2.95 -16.19
C LEU A 93 7.67 -2.21 -14.86
N VAL A 94 7.87 -0.88 -14.88
CA VAL A 94 7.98 -0.08 -13.66
C VAL A 94 6.61 0.08 -13.01
N SER A 95 5.56 0.37 -13.77
CA SER A 95 4.21 0.51 -13.23
C SER A 95 3.71 -0.80 -12.62
N LEU A 96 3.96 -1.94 -13.27
CA LEU A 96 3.61 -3.24 -12.70
C LEU A 96 4.44 -3.58 -11.44
N ALA A 97 5.73 -3.17 -11.41
CA ALA A 97 6.56 -3.31 -10.22
C ALA A 97 6.00 -2.50 -9.03
N MET A 98 5.45 -1.30 -9.28
CA MET A 98 4.79 -0.48 -8.26
C MET A 98 3.52 -1.17 -7.73
N VAL A 99 2.65 -1.67 -8.63
CA VAL A 99 1.43 -2.40 -8.25
C VAL A 99 1.78 -3.64 -7.42
N LEU A 100 2.77 -4.41 -7.87
CA LEU A 100 3.24 -5.60 -7.15
C LEU A 100 3.82 -5.23 -5.78
N ALA A 101 4.62 -4.16 -5.68
CA ALA A 101 5.19 -3.72 -4.42
C ALA A 101 4.11 -3.36 -3.40
N GLY A 102 3.12 -2.57 -3.79
CA GLY A 102 2.02 -2.19 -2.91
C GLY A 102 1.16 -3.40 -2.50
N GLY A 103 0.84 -4.29 -3.44
CA GLY A 103 0.12 -5.52 -3.13
C GLY A 103 0.87 -6.43 -2.15
N ILE A 104 2.18 -6.61 -2.34
CA ILE A 104 3.06 -7.38 -1.44
C ILE A 104 3.13 -6.71 -0.07
N GLY A 105 3.30 -5.39 0.01
CA GLY A 105 3.36 -4.65 1.28
C GLY A 105 2.12 -4.88 2.14
N ASN A 106 0.93 -4.71 1.55
CA ASN A 106 -0.34 -4.95 2.26
C ASN A 106 -0.60 -6.44 2.55
N LEU A 107 -0.08 -7.35 1.73
CA LEU A 107 -0.17 -8.80 1.97
C LEU A 107 0.71 -9.23 3.15
N ILE A 108 1.94 -8.68 3.27
CA ILE A 108 2.85 -8.93 4.40
C ILE A 108 2.16 -8.58 5.71
N ASP A 109 1.52 -7.42 5.81
CA ASP A 109 0.80 -7.01 7.02
C ASP A 109 -0.31 -8.01 7.37
N ARG A 110 -1.13 -8.41 6.39
CA ARG A 110 -2.23 -9.36 6.60
C ARG A 110 -1.76 -10.74 7.03
N ILE A 111 -0.63 -11.21 6.53
CA ILE A 111 -0.04 -12.50 6.95
C ILE A 111 0.48 -12.40 8.38
N ARG A 112 1.13 -11.29 8.75
CA ARG A 112 1.76 -11.10 10.07
C ARG A 112 0.76 -10.81 11.18
N VAL A 113 -0.15 -9.85 10.95
CA VAL A 113 -1.01 -9.30 12.01
C VAL A 113 -2.51 -9.36 11.67
N LYS A 114 -2.89 -9.93 10.53
CA LYS A 114 -4.27 -10.08 10.02
C LYS A 114 -4.95 -8.76 9.65
N GLU A 115 -4.25 -7.65 9.73
CA GLU A 115 -4.73 -6.29 9.49
C GLU A 115 -3.66 -5.53 8.71
N VAL A 116 -4.04 -4.44 8.06
CA VAL A 116 -3.12 -3.52 7.39
C VAL A 116 -2.92 -2.28 8.24
N VAL A 117 -1.69 -1.77 8.31
CA VAL A 117 -1.38 -0.49 8.96
C VAL A 117 -1.67 0.65 7.99
N ASP A 118 -2.73 1.43 8.26
CA ASP A 118 -3.10 2.63 7.52
C ASP A 118 -2.83 3.87 8.36
N TYR A 119 -2.33 4.96 7.72
CA TYR A 119 -1.83 6.09 8.49
C TYR A 119 -1.95 7.46 7.79
N ILE A 120 -2.25 7.54 6.51
CA ILE A 120 -2.41 8.80 5.78
C ILE A 120 -3.89 9.15 5.75
N LYS A 121 -4.24 10.26 6.42
CA LYS A 121 -5.58 10.82 6.43
C LYS A 121 -5.64 12.05 5.54
N PHE A 122 -6.52 12.01 4.52
CA PHE A 122 -6.84 13.18 3.70
C PHE A 122 -8.02 13.92 4.32
N GLU A 123 -7.76 15.11 4.87
CA GLU A 123 -8.72 15.84 5.71
C GLU A 123 -9.85 16.56 4.95
N PRO A 124 -9.66 17.05 3.69
CA PRO A 124 -10.66 17.87 2.99
C PRO A 124 -11.98 17.15 2.68
N ILE A 125 -11.97 15.83 2.58
CA ILE A 125 -13.14 15.01 2.29
C ILE A 125 -13.14 13.75 3.15
N ASN A 126 -14.31 13.13 3.29
CA ASN A 126 -14.38 11.82 3.98
C ASN A 126 -13.81 10.71 3.07
N PHE A 127 -12.50 10.56 3.11
CA PHE A 127 -11.75 9.56 2.36
C PHE A 127 -11.17 8.51 3.32
N PRO A 128 -11.15 7.22 2.95
CA PRO A 128 -10.52 6.19 3.77
C PRO A 128 -9.07 6.54 4.09
N ILE A 129 -8.63 6.24 5.30
CA ILE A 129 -7.22 6.33 5.66
C ILE A 129 -6.47 5.26 4.87
N PHE A 130 -5.34 5.59 4.31
CA PHE A 130 -4.55 4.75 3.41
C PHE A 130 -3.07 4.77 3.79
N ASN A 131 -2.25 4.06 3.03
CA ASN A 131 -0.83 3.90 3.28
C ASN A 131 0.01 4.05 2.00
N PHE A 132 1.33 3.94 2.12
CA PHE A 132 2.26 4.05 0.99
C PHE A 132 2.07 2.93 -0.05
N ALA A 133 1.75 1.70 0.38
CA ALA A 133 1.47 0.59 -0.52
C ALA A 133 0.26 0.89 -1.43
N ASP A 134 -0.79 1.53 -0.90
CA ASP A 134 -1.97 1.93 -1.67
C ASP A 134 -1.61 3.00 -2.72
N ILE A 135 -0.74 3.96 -2.36
CA ILE A 135 -0.19 4.94 -3.31
C ILE A 135 0.53 4.23 -4.46
N CYS A 136 1.37 3.23 -4.15
CA CYS A 136 2.08 2.45 -5.17
C CYS A 136 1.11 1.71 -6.10
N ILE A 137 0.04 1.10 -5.55
CA ILE A 137 -0.99 0.42 -6.36
C ILE A 137 -1.68 1.40 -7.28
N VAL A 138 -2.15 2.53 -6.75
CA VAL A 138 -2.92 3.52 -7.52
C VAL A 138 -2.06 4.15 -8.61
N ILE A 139 -0.88 4.67 -8.27
CA ILE A 139 0.02 5.29 -9.26
C ILE A 139 0.48 4.26 -10.29
N GLY A 140 0.89 3.08 -9.83
CA GLY A 140 1.29 2.00 -10.74
C GLY A 140 0.15 1.59 -11.68
N GLY A 141 -1.09 1.50 -11.19
CA GLY A 141 -2.26 1.19 -12.00
C GLY A 141 -2.62 2.28 -13.02
N ILE A 142 -2.41 3.57 -12.68
CA ILE A 142 -2.64 4.68 -13.61
C ILE A 142 -1.58 4.72 -14.73
N LEU A 143 -0.34 4.37 -14.40
CA LEU A 143 0.78 4.40 -15.35
C LEU A 143 0.84 3.16 -16.24
N PHE A 144 0.19 2.05 -15.86
CA PHE A 144 0.11 0.81 -16.59
C PHE A 144 -0.91 0.85 -17.71
#